data_a16644964a3909c4ed19bb0c3b7e7402
#
_entry.id   a16644964a3909c4ed19bb0c3b7e7402
#
_cell.length_a   1.000
_cell.length_b   1.000
_cell.length_c   1.000
_cell.angle_alpha   90.00
_cell.angle_beta   90.00
_cell.angle_gamma   90.00
#
_symmetry.space_group_name_H-M   'P 1'
#
loop_
_entity.id
_entity.type
_entity.pdbx_description
1 polymer ?
#
loop_
_entity_poly.entity_id
_entity_poly.type
_entity_poly.pdbx_seq_one_letter_code
_entity_poly.pdbx_strand_id
1 'polypeptide(L)'
;MCVRDSAQISVVIVGSISTILSILGISLEDWKGSCIPIRACVVIASMGMIYFLVFLVINRIFKEQINLVIRKTPICICNGDIFSETGWRVIGCDSHFDTRVDDVVIAKKSLHGQLVLSHGNKEEIDSVIESEAQRLQITKDENGQYRFPLGTIIRYKSSVDNQMYLLLAAANLNSKYEAHTTMPEYVQMLMKMWREIDRVYAMNDIILPVLGTGIPRFDDGPKDNDALLRCMLYTLNISGVSLKSKVKVILFRKAKGLALYEYKGMFRETHGRQ
;
A
#
# COMPACT_ATOMS: atom_id res chain seq x y z
N MET A 1 15.14 5.49 5.69
CA MET A 1 16.41 5.60 4.92
C MET A 1 17.55 5.45 5.89
N CYS A 2 18.43 4.48 5.68
CA CYS A 2 19.59 4.34 6.54
C CYS A 2 20.49 5.58 6.34
N VAL A 3 21.06 6.13 7.42
CA VAL A 3 22.04 7.25 7.37
C VAL A 3 23.11 6.97 6.31
N ARG A 4 23.43 5.71 6.10
CA ARG A 4 24.38 5.21 5.10
C ARG A 4 23.94 5.50 3.64
N ASP A 5 22.66 5.38 3.30
CA ASP A 5 22.18 5.63 1.93
C ASP A 5 22.14 7.13 1.62
N SER A 6 21.78 7.96 2.62
CA SER A 6 21.83 9.41 2.46
C SER A 6 23.27 9.91 2.35
N ALA A 7 24.19 9.31 3.09
CA ALA A 7 25.62 9.64 2.99
C ALA A 7 26.18 9.30 1.59
N GLN A 8 25.87 8.13 1.04
CA GLN A 8 26.31 7.74 -0.31
C GLN A 8 25.78 8.69 -1.40
N ILE A 9 24.49 9.03 -1.35
CA ILE A 9 23.88 9.96 -2.32
C ILE A 9 24.50 11.36 -2.16
N SER A 10 24.72 11.80 -0.93
CA SER A 10 25.35 13.11 -0.66
C SER A 10 26.78 13.17 -1.18
N VAL A 11 27.56 12.12 -1.02
CA VAL A 11 28.94 12.02 -1.56
C VAL A 11 28.93 12.12 -3.09
N VAL A 12 28.01 11.45 -3.77
CA VAL A 12 27.89 11.53 -5.23
C VAL A 12 27.52 12.95 -5.69
N ILE A 13 26.56 13.59 -5.02
CA ILE A 13 26.14 14.96 -5.36
C ILE A 13 27.26 15.97 -5.10
N VAL A 14 27.91 15.88 -3.95
CA VAL A 14 29.02 16.78 -3.61
C VAL A 14 30.19 16.56 -4.56
N GLY A 15 30.53 15.31 -4.91
CA GLY A 15 31.54 15.00 -5.91
C GLY A 15 31.21 15.60 -7.28
N SER A 16 29.97 15.49 -7.73
CA SER A 16 29.50 16.06 -9.00
C SER A 16 29.59 17.59 -9.01
N ILE A 17 29.17 18.25 -7.92
CA ILE A 17 29.27 19.72 -7.78
C ILE A 17 30.75 20.18 -7.74
N SER A 18 31.59 19.49 -7.01
CA SER A 18 33.04 19.78 -6.96
C SER A 18 33.69 19.68 -8.33
N THR A 19 33.31 18.66 -9.12
CA THR A 19 33.81 18.49 -10.48
C THR A 19 33.33 19.63 -11.39
N ILE A 20 32.08 20.04 -11.28
CA ILE A 20 31.54 21.19 -12.07
C ILE A 20 32.24 22.48 -11.71
N LEU A 21 32.42 22.76 -10.43
CA LEU A 21 33.15 23.97 -9.96
C LEU A 21 34.60 23.98 -10.45
N SER A 22 35.27 22.83 -10.44
CA SER A 22 36.60 22.65 -10.98
C SER A 22 36.68 22.91 -12.49
N ILE A 23 35.71 22.42 -13.25
CA ILE A 23 35.58 22.65 -14.72
C ILE A 23 35.33 24.14 -15.02
N LEU A 24 34.59 24.84 -14.16
CA LEU A 24 34.30 26.27 -14.30
C LEU A 24 35.51 27.16 -13.86
N GLY A 25 36.60 26.56 -13.43
CA GLY A 25 37.81 27.29 -13.04
C GLY A 25 37.69 28.05 -11.70
N ILE A 26 36.65 27.76 -10.92
CA ILE A 26 36.49 28.35 -9.58
C ILE A 26 37.40 27.58 -8.63
N SER A 27 38.60 28.07 -8.41
CA SER A 27 39.55 27.44 -7.49
C SER A 27 39.55 28.14 -6.14
N LEU A 28 39.95 27.41 -5.09
CA LEU A 28 40.17 27.99 -3.76
C LEU A 28 41.32 29.00 -3.72
N GLU A 29 42.13 29.07 -4.80
CA GLU A 29 43.22 30.03 -4.95
C GLU A 29 42.72 31.45 -5.24
N ASP A 30 41.55 31.62 -5.78
CA ASP A 30 40.95 32.95 -6.05
C ASP A 30 40.54 33.69 -4.77
N TRP A 31 40.62 33.02 -3.63
CA TRP A 31 40.32 33.61 -2.31
C TRP A 31 41.59 34.16 -1.63
N LYS A 32 42.47 34.83 -2.41
CA LYS A 32 43.66 35.46 -1.88
C LYS A 32 43.28 36.54 -0.86
N GLY A 33 43.62 36.29 0.43
CA GLY A 33 43.44 37.29 1.51
C GLY A 33 42.72 36.79 2.76
N SER A 34 42.01 35.69 2.76
CA SER A 34 41.36 35.16 3.98
C SER A 34 42.23 34.11 4.68
N CYS A 35 42.16 34.07 6.02
CA CYS A 35 42.87 33.08 6.83
C CYS A 35 42.38 31.65 6.51
N ILE A 36 43.30 30.69 6.45
CA ILE A 36 43.05 29.26 6.18
C ILE A 36 41.87 28.69 7.00
N PRO A 37 41.74 28.97 8.33
CA PRO A 37 40.63 28.45 9.12
C PRO A 37 39.26 28.96 8.67
N ILE A 38 39.18 30.21 8.18
CA ILE A 38 37.89 30.77 7.69
C ILE A 38 37.45 30.05 6.41
N ARG A 39 38.38 29.74 5.50
CA ARG A 39 38.08 28.98 4.27
C ARG A 39 37.61 27.58 4.59
N ALA A 40 38.26 26.89 5.51
CA ALA A 40 37.86 25.57 5.96
C ALA A 40 36.45 25.59 6.57
N CYS A 41 36.14 26.59 7.39
CA CYS A 41 34.79 26.74 7.98
C CYS A 41 33.72 26.96 6.90
N VAL A 42 33.95 27.78 5.90
CA VAL A 42 33.01 28.04 4.81
C VAL A 42 32.77 26.79 3.97
N VAL A 43 33.82 26.04 3.64
CA VAL A 43 33.68 24.77 2.90
C VAL A 43 32.90 23.75 3.71
N ILE A 44 33.21 23.57 4.98
CA ILE A 44 32.48 22.63 5.86
C ILE A 44 31.03 23.05 6.01
N ALA A 45 30.74 24.34 6.20
CA ALA A 45 29.37 24.86 6.31
C ALA A 45 28.57 24.66 5.02
N SER A 46 29.16 24.90 3.85
CA SER A 46 28.51 24.69 2.55
C SER A 46 28.23 23.21 2.29
N MET A 47 29.17 22.31 2.61
CA MET A 47 28.96 20.86 2.53
C MET A 47 27.82 20.39 3.47
N GLY A 48 27.82 20.91 4.71
CA GLY A 48 26.74 20.63 5.68
C GLY A 48 25.37 21.12 5.20
N MET A 49 25.32 22.30 4.59
CA MET A 49 24.08 22.84 4.02
C MET A 49 23.57 21.98 2.84
N ILE A 50 24.45 21.60 1.92
CA ILE A 50 24.11 20.72 0.79
C ILE A 50 23.60 19.37 1.30
N TYR A 51 24.31 18.77 2.27
CA TYR A 51 23.89 17.53 2.88
C TYR A 51 22.48 17.66 3.49
N PHE A 52 22.22 18.74 4.22
CA PHE A 52 20.93 18.99 4.86
C PHE A 52 19.80 19.18 3.83
N LEU A 53 20.04 19.93 2.76
CA LEU A 53 19.08 20.11 1.68
C LEU A 53 18.75 18.79 0.97
N VAL A 54 19.78 18.01 0.62
CA VAL A 54 19.61 16.67 0.03
C VAL A 54 18.83 15.75 0.96
N PHE A 55 19.16 15.77 2.25
CA PHE A 55 18.43 15.00 3.27
C PHE A 55 16.96 15.41 3.33
N LEU A 56 16.65 16.72 3.30
CA LEU A 56 15.26 17.20 3.30
C LEU A 56 14.48 16.74 2.05
N VAL A 57 15.08 16.89 0.86
CA VAL A 57 14.45 16.48 -0.41
C VAL A 57 14.21 14.98 -0.44
N ILE A 58 15.19 14.18 -0.11
CA ILE A 58 15.08 12.73 -0.08
C ILE A 58 14.02 12.30 0.95
N ASN A 59 14.05 12.88 2.15
CA ASN A 59 13.11 12.56 3.20
C ASN A 59 11.66 12.94 2.81
N ARG A 60 11.49 14.02 2.01
CA ARG A 60 10.18 14.42 1.48
C ARG A 60 9.68 13.44 0.43
N ILE A 61 10.52 13.06 -0.54
CA ILE A 61 10.16 12.12 -1.61
C ILE A 61 9.79 10.75 -1.04
N PHE A 62 10.60 10.22 -0.13
CA PHE A 62 10.33 8.91 0.48
C PHE A 62 9.20 8.92 1.52
N LYS A 63 8.71 10.08 1.95
CA LYS A 63 7.48 10.16 2.77
C LYS A 63 6.20 10.00 1.97
N GLU A 64 6.22 10.28 0.68
CA GLU A 64 5.02 10.32 -0.15
C GLU A 64 4.76 8.99 -0.87
N GLN A 65 5.82 8.33 -1.33
CA GLN A 65 5.70 7.02 -1.98
C GLN A 65 7.00 6.21 -1.93
N ILE A 66 6.86 4.90 -2.05
CA ILE A 66 7.98 3.98 -2.24
C ILE A 66 7.64 2.92 -3.29
N ASN A 67 8.62 2.60 -4.14
CA ASN A 67 8.52 1.53 -5.11
C ASN A 67 9.40 0.36 -4.67
N LEU A 68 8.82 -0.85 -4.71
CA LEU A 68 9.44 -2.11 -4.33
C LEU A 68 9.21 -3.14 -5.43
N VAL A 69 9.97 -4.21 -5.42
CA VAL A 69 9.70 -5.40 -6.23
C VAL A 69 9.68 -6.59 -5.29
N ILE A 70 8.57 -7.33 -5.27
CA ILE A 70 8.39 -8.55 -4.46
C ILE A 70 8.05 -9.68 -5.42
N ARG A 71 8.89 -10.72 -5.49
CA ARG A 71 8.71 -11.85 -6.42
C ARG A 71 8.39 -11.42 -7.87
N LYS A 72 9.13 -10.44 -8.39
CA LYS A 72 8.91 -9.83 -9.71
C LYS A 72 7.63 -8.97 -9.84
N THR A 73 6.80 -8.89 -8.81
CA THR A 73 5.62 -8.00 -8.78
C THR A 73 6.08 -6.59 -8.44
N PRO A 74 5.85 -5.59 -9.30
CA PRO A 74 6.13 -4.19 -8.98
C PRO A 74 5.09 -3.66 -8.00
N ILE A 75 5.55 -3.17 -6.84
CA ILE A 75 4.71 -2.64 -5.76
C ILE A 75 4.98 -1.15 -5.62
N CYS A 76 3.93 -0.36 -5.54
CA CYS A 76 3.99 1.05 -5.17
C CYS A 76 3.17 1.28 -3.91
N ILE A 77 3.79 1.80 -2.84
CA ILE A 77 3.09 2.21 -1.63
C ILE A 77 3.08 3.72 -1.60
N CYS A 78 1.91 4.34 -1.55
CA CYS A 78 1.77 5.79 -1.57
C CYS A 78 0.56 6.28 -0.79
N ASN A 79 0.56 7.57 -0.43
CA ASN A 79 -0.62 8.22 0.11
C ASN A 79 -1.58 8.57 -1.03
N GLY A 80 -2.87 8.41 -0.82
CA GLY A 80 -3.87 8.75 -1.84
C GLY A 80 -5.29 8.37 -1.45
N ASP A 81 -6.16 8.50 -2.42
CA ASP A 81 -7.54 8.03 -2.38
C ASP A 81 -7.72 6.92 -3.41
N ILE A 82 -8.20 5.76 -2.94
CA ILE A 82 -8.38 4.57 -3.78
C ILE A 82 -9.34 4.83 -4.94
N PHE A 83 -10.35 5.69 -4.75
CA PHE A 83 -11.33 6.00 -5.79
C PHE A 83 -10.79 6.94 -6.88
N SER A 84 -9.68 7.63 -6.63
CA SER A 84 -9.00 8.50 -7.61
C SER A 84 -8.00 7.75 -8.50
N GLU A 85 -7.65 6.52 -8.14
CA GLU A 85 -6.59 5.77 -8.80
C GLU A 85 -7.09 5.00 -10.01
N THR A 86 -6.20 4.80 -11.00
CA THR A 86 -6.50 4.03 -12.20
C THR A 86 -6.08 2.58 -12.02
N GLY A 87 -7.01 1.63 -12.22
CA GLY A 87 -6.78 0.19 -12.06
C GLY A 87 -7.95 -0.51 -11.40
N TRP A 88 -7.84 -1.80 -11.16
CA TRP A 88 -8.87 -2.59 -10.49
C TRP A 88 -8.74 -2.43 -8.97
N ARG A 89 -9.80 -1.98 -8.33
CA ARG A 89 -9.79 -1.58 -6.93
C ARG A 89 -10.27 -2.69 -6.02
N VAL A 90 -9.44 -3.11 -5.07
CA VAL A 90 -9.82 -4.09 -4.05
C VAL A 90 -10.51 -3.36 -2.90
N ILE A 91 -11.74 -3.74 -2.61
CA ILE A 91 -12.53 -3.21 -1.50
C ILE A 91 -12.81 -4.34 -0.51
N GLY A 92 -12.32 -4.18 0.72
CA GLY A 92 -12.60 -5.12 1.81
C GLY A 92 -14.05 -4.99 2.27
N CYS A 93 -14.76 -6.11 2.23
CA CYS A 93 -16.13 -6.30 2.68
C CYS A 93 -16.15 -7.31 3.82
N ASP A 94 -17.31 -7.47 4.47
CA ASP A 94 -17.58 -8.60 5.34
C ASP A 94 -17.79 -9.90 4.55
N SER A 95 -17.87 -11.03 5.24
CA SER A 95 -18.04 -12.35 4.63
C SER A 95 -19.42 -12.60 3.99
N HIS A 96 -20.39 -11.72 4.23
CA HIS A 96 -21.72 -11.80 3.63
C HIS A 96 -21.85 -10.90 2.40
N PHE A 97 -20.88 -9.97 2.20
CA PHE A 97 -20.95 -8.89 1.21
C PHE A 97 -22.24 -8.07 1.36
N ASP A 98 -22.63 -7.76 2.60
CA ASP A 98 -23.86 -6.99 2.86
C ASP A 98 -23.78 -5.63 2.13
N THR A 99 -24.90 -5.16 1.62
CA THR A 99 -25.02 -3.89 0.91
C THR A 99 -25.83 -2.86 1.71
N ARG A 100 -26.13 -3.14 2.98
CA ARG A 100 -26.91 -2.28 3.86
C ARG A 100 -26.01 -1.25 4.55
N VAL A 101 -26.01 -0.02 4.02
CA VAL A 101 -25.21 1.10 4.52
C VAL A 101 -26.06 1.98 5.45
N ASP A 102 -26.06 1.66 6.73
CA ASP A 102 -26.89 2.29 7.76
C ASP A 102 -26.10 2.78 8.97
N ASP A 103 -24.77 2.75 8.93
CA ASP A 103 -23.85 3.01 10.03
C ASP A 103 -23.92 1.97 11.18
N VAL A 104 -24.72 0.92 11.03
CA VAL A 104 -24.79 -0.23 11.95
C VAL A 104 -24.07 -1.43 11.34
N VAL A 105 -24.48 -1.85 10.14
CA VAL A 105 -23.87 -2.97 9.41
C VAL A 105 -22.65 -2.47 8.64
N ILE A 106 -22.85 -1.45 7.79
CA ILE A 106 -21.78 -0.84 7.03
C ILE A 106 -21.71 0.65 7.35
N ALA A 107 -20.55 1.11 7.82
CA ALA A 107 -20.32 2.52 8.06
C ALA A 107 -20.23 3.29 6.74
N LYS A 108 -20.97 4.38 6.58
CA LYS A 108 -20.95 5.24 5.39
C LYS A 108 -19.55 5.73 5.00
N LYS A 109 -18.69 5.97 6.02
CA LYS A 109 -17.32 6.45 5.82
C LYS A 109 -16.32 5.35 5.45
N SER A 110 -16.71 4.07 5.52
CA SER A 110 -15.85 2.98 5.08
C SER A 110 -15.71 2.95 3.56
N LEU A 111 -14.66 2.33 3.05
CA LEU A 111 -14.50 2.15 1.59
C LEU A 111 -15.65 1.34 0.99
N HIS A 112 -16.13 0.33 1.73
CA HIS A 112 -17.29 -0.46 1.32
C HIS A 112 -18.57 0.39 1.26
N GLY A 113 -18.83 1.20 2.30
CA GLY A 113 -19.98 2.12 2.31
C GLY A 113 -19.91 3.16 1.19
N GLN A 114 -18.74 3.73 0.93
CA GLN A 114 -18.53 4.69 -0.17
C GLN A 114 -18.75 4.02 -1.54
N LEU A 115 -18.28 2.78 -1.72
CA LEU A 115 -18.54 2.02 -2.93
C LEU A 115 -20.06 1.90 -3.17
N VAL A 116 -20.81 1.39 -2.19
CA VAL A 116 -22.26 1.16 -2.33
C VAL A 116 -23.03 2.46 -2.56
N LEU A 117 -22.65 3.55 -1.88
CA LEU A 117 -23.41 4.82 -1.92
C LEU A 117 -23.07 5.71 -3.13
N SER A 118 -21.83 5.67 -3.62
CA SER A 118 -21.33 6.71 -4.54
C SER A 118 -20.68 6.18 -5.81
N HIS A 119 -20.19 4.95 -5.81
CA HIS A 119 -19.40 4.38 -6.89
C HIS A 119 -20.01 3.12 -7.50
N GLY A 120 -21.01 2.53 -6.84
CA GLY A 120 -21.66 1.30 -7.24
C GLY A 120 -23.18 1.45 -7.34
N ASN A 121 -23.81 0.43 -7.90
CA ASN A 121 -25.25 0.23 -7.89
C ASN A 121 -25.55 -0.99 -7.02
N LYS A 122 -26.40 -0.82 -6.02
CA LYS A 122 -26.71 -1.87 -5.03
C LYS A 122 -27.27 -3.13 -5.68
N GLU A 123 -28.22 -2.95 -6.60
CA GLU A 123 -28.89 -4.07 -7.28
C GLU A 123 -27.91 -4.86 -8.15
N GLU A 124 -26.96 -4.19 -8.79
CA GLU A 124 -25.89 -4.86 -9.55
C GLU A 124 -24.95 -5.63 -8.63
N ILE A 125 -24.57 -5.03 -7.49
CA ILE A 125 -23.72 -5.68 -6.48
C ILE A 125 -24.42 -6.93 -5.96
N ASP A 126 -25.68 -6.82 -5.55
CA ASP A 126 -26.46 -7.95 -5.04
C ASP A 126 -26.57 -9.08 -6.10
N SER A 127 -26.75 -8.73 -7.38
CA SER A 127 -26.81 -9.68 -8.50
C SER A 127 -25.49 -10.43 -8.72
N VAL A 128 -24.33 -9.74 -8.67
CA VAL A 128 -23.03 -10.42 -8.83
C VAL A 128 -22.71 -11.30 -7.62
N ILE A 129 -23.13 -10.91 -6.42
CA ILE A 129 -22.98 -11.72 -5.20
C ILE A 129 -23.79 -13.02 -5.34
N GLU A 130 -25.06 -12.94 -5.76
CA GLU A 130 -25.92 -14.10 -5.96
C GLU A 130 -25.35 -15.04 -7.04
N SER A 131 -24.93 -14.49 -8.16
CA SER A 131 -24.30 -15.26 -9.25
C SER A 131 -23.03 -16.00 -8.77
N GLU A 132 -22.21 -15.34 -7.96
CA GLU A 132 -20.99 -15.94 -7.43
C GLU A 132 -21.29 -16.99 -6.35
N ALA A 133 -22.33 -16.79 -5.53
CA ALA A 133 -22.78 -17.78 -4.56
C ALA A 133 -23.25 -19.05 -5.27
N GLN A 134 -24.03 -18.92 -6.35
CA GLN A 134 -24.45 -20.06 -7.17
C GLN A 134 -23.25 -20.79 -7.80
N ARG A 135 -22.28 -20.04 -8.35
CA ARG A 135 -21.06 -20.61 -8.94
C ARG A 135 -20.24 -21.41 -7.92
N LEU A 136 -20.17 -20.93 -6.69
CA LEU A 136 -19.45 -21.58 -5.58
C LEU A 136 -20.29 -22.58 -4.79
N GLN A 137 -21.57 -22.78 -5.17
CA GLN A 137 -22.51 -23.67 -4.48
C GLN A 137 -22.70 -23.30 -3.00
N ILE A 138 -22.66 -22.00 -2.69
CA ILE A 138 -22.90 -21.49 -1.34
C ILE A 138 -24.41 -21.36 -1.14
N THR A 139 -24.94 -21.97 -0.09
CA THR A 139 -26.34 -21.86 0.32
C THR A 139 -26.54 -20.73 1.30
N LYS A 140 -27.74 -20.17 1.33
CA LYS A 140 -28.11 -19.18 2.36
C LYS A 140 -28.21 -19.84 3.72
N ASP A 141 -27.78 -19.11 4.73
CA ASP A 141 -27.92 -19.49 6.13
C ASP A 141 -29.35 -19.33 6.65
N GLU A 142 -29.60 -19.59 7.92
CA GLU A 142 -30.92 -19.46 8.58
C GLU A 142 -31.49 -18.04 8.52
N ASN A 143 -30.61 -17.02 8.34
CA ASN A 143 -31.00 -15.62 8.18
C ASN A 143 -31.22 -15.22 6.71
N GLY A 144 -31.13 -16.16 5.79
CA GLY A 144 -31.27 -15.90 4.36
C GLY A 144 -30.08 -15.21 3.70
N GLN A 145 -28.90 -15.20 4.36
CA GLN A 145 -27.70 -14.57 3.86
C GLN A 145 -26.68 -15.60 3.36
N TYR A 146 -25.95 -15.24 2.30
CA TYR A 146 -24.79 -16.02 1.87
C TYR A 146 -23.60 -15.74 2.79
N ARG A 147 -22.79 -16.75 3.08
CA ARG A 147 -21.54 -16.60 3.83
C ARG A 147 -20.37 -17.15 3.03
N PHE A 148 -19.53 -16.26 2.53
CA PHE A 148 -18.39 -16.61 1.73
C PHE A 148 -17.14 -16.87 2.60
N PRO A 149 -16.30 -17.84 2.22
CA PRO A 149 -15.02 -18.03 2.88
C PRO A 149 -14.12 -16.78 2.76
N LEU A 150 -13.45 -16.40 3.84
CA LEU A 150 -12.50 -15.27 3.82
C LEU A 150 -11.49 -15.41 2.68
N GLY A 151 -11.12 -14.29 2.07
CA GLY A 151 -10.25 -14.21 0.91
C GLY A 151 -10.94 -14.47 -0.44
N THR A 152 -12.26 -14.75 -0.45
CA THR A 152 -13.04 -14.83 -1.70
C THR A 152 -13.10 -13.45 -2.35
N ILE A 153 -12.93 -13.40 -3.67
CA ILE A 153 -13.03 -12.17 -4.47
C ILE A 153 -14.17 -12.28 -5.46
N ILE A 154 -15.08 -11.30 -5.43
CA ILE A 154 -16.16 -11.10 -6.39
C ILE A 154 -15.79 -9.94 -7.30
N ARG A 155 -15.83 -10.13 -8.62
CA ARG A 155 -15.62 -9.06 -9.58
C ARG A 155 -16.92 -8.30 -9.83
N TYR A 156 -16.87 -7.01 -9.63
CA TYR A 156 -17.96 -6.10 -9.90
C TYR A 156 -17.53 -4.98 -10.83
N LYS A 157 -18.16 -4.85 -11.98
CA LYS A 157 -17.99 -3.71 -12.88
C LYS A 157 -19.14 -2.75 -12.67
N SER A 158 -18.84 -1.58 -12.13
CA SER A 158 -19.85 -0.58 -11.82
C SER A 158 -20.35 0.12 -13.10
N SER A 159 -21.67 0.26 -13.23
CA SER A 159 -22.31 1.10 -14.24
C SER A 159 -22.23 2.60 -13.91
N VAL A 160 -21.97 2.96 -12.64
CA VAL A 160 -21.96 4.35 -12.16
C VAL A 160 -20.67 5.08 -12.61
N ASP A 161 -19.51 4.49 -12.42
CA ASP A 161 -18.22 5.09 -12.74
C ASP A 161 -17.41 4.30 -13.79
N ASN A 162 -17.97 3.23 -14.31
CA ASN A 162 -17.38 2.31 -15.29
C ASN A 162 -16.05 1.68 -14.82
N GLN A 163 -15.83 1.60 -13.50
CA GLN A 163 -14.63 1.04 -12.90
C GLN A 163 -14.84 -0.42 -12.50
N MET A 164 -13.72 -1.16 -12.42
CA MET A 164 -13.73 -2.54 -11.94
C MET A 164 -13.37 -2.58 -10.46
N TYR A 165 -14.20 -3.24 -9.69
CA TYR A 165 -14.02 -3.50 -8.26
C TYR A 165 -13.84 -4.98 -8.01
N LEU A 166 -12.92 -5.29 -7.11
CA LEU A 166 -12.68 -6.62 -6.55
C LEU A 166 -13.17 -6.60 -5.10
N LEU A 167 -14.39 -7.08 -4.88
CA LEU A 167 -14.97 -7.16 -3.54
C LEU A 167 -14.31 -8.34 -2.82
N LEU A 168 -13.70 -8.09 -1.69
CA LEU A 168 -12.93 -9.07 -0.92
C LEU A 168 -13.66 -9.40 0.38
N ALA A 169 -13.99 -10.66 0.63
CA ALA A 169 -14.43 -11.12 1.94
C ALA A 169 -13.25 -11.04 2.93
N ALA A 170 -13.15 -9.93 3.66
CA ALA A 170 -11.98 -9.59 4.48
C ALA A 170 -12.16 -9.90 5.97
N ALA A 171 -13.40 -9.95 6.49
CA ALA A 171 -13.69 -10.16 7.89
C ALA A 171 -15.01 -10.90 8.10
N ASN A 172 -15.13 -11.60 9.22
CA ASN A 172 -16.41 -12.17 9.65
C ASN A 172 -17.22 -11.11 10.41
N LEU A 173 -18.55 -11.29 10.41
CA LEU A 173 -19.45 -10.53 11.29
C LEU A 173 -19.81 -11.41 12.51
N ASN A 174 -19.82 -10.79 13.69
CA ASN A 174 -20.41 -11.42 14.88
C ASN A 174 -21.92 -11.17 14.94
N SER A 175 -22.58 -11.71 15.98
CA SER A 175 -24.02 -11.53 16.18
C SER A 175 -24.48 -10.07 16.38
N LYS A 176 -23.53 -9.14 16.60
CA LYS A 176 -23.78 -7.70 16.73
C LYS A 176 -23.45 -6.92 15.46
N TYR A 177 -23.23 -7.60 14.33
CA TYR A 177 -22.80 -7.02 13.06
C TYR A 177 -21.44 -6.30 13.15
N GLU A 178 -20.59 -6.63 14.12
CA GLU A 178 -19.25 -6.08 14.20
C GLU A 178 -18.29 -6.98 13.40
N ALA A 179 -17.53 -6.38 12.50
CA ALA A 179 -16.50 -7.08 11.76
C ALA A 179 -15.33 -7.43 12.71
N HIS A 180 -14.95 -8.69 12.76
CA HIS A 180 -13.87 -9.18 13.60
C HIS A 180 -13.00 -10.20 12.85
N THR A 181 -11.78 -10.37 13.30
CA THR A 181 -10.81 -11.32 12.77
C THR A 181 -9.71 -11.60 13.79
N THR A 182 -9.00 -12.68 13.61
CA THR A 182 -7.74 -12.98 14.32
C THR A 182 -6.55 -12.83 13.37
N MET A 183 -5.33 -12.67 13.88
CA MET A 183 -4.14 -12.61 13.01
C MET A 183 -3.96 -13.86 12.14
N PRO A 184 -4.16 -15.11 12.64
CA PRO A 184 -4.15 -16.28 11.77
C PRO A 184 -5.16 -16.23 10.64
N GLU A 185 -6.41 -15.84 10.90
CA GLU A 185 -7.45 -15.67 9.87
C GLU A 185 -7.09 -14.59 8.86
N TYR A 186 -6.55 -13.46 9.33
CA TYR A 186 -6.07 -12.37 8.47
C TYR A 186 -4.96 -12.84 7.53
N VAL A 187 -3.98 -13.59 8.03
CA VAL A 187 -2.91 -14.17 7.20
C VAL A 187 -3.48 -15.14 6.16
N GLN A 188 -4.38 -16.04 6.56
CA GLN A 188 -5.02 -16.98 5.64
C GLN A 188 -5.85 -16.26 4.58
N MET A 189 -6.61 -15.24 4.96
CA MET A 189 -7.37 -14.37 4.07
C MET A 189 -6.46 -13.70 3.04
N LEU A 190 -5.34 -13.12 3.46
CA LEU A 190 -4.37 -12.49 2.56
C LEU A 190 -3.75 -13.50 1.59
N MET A 191 -3.36 -14.69 2.08
CA MET A 191 -2.80 -15.74 1.24
C MET A 191 -3.78 -16.19 0.15
N LYS A 192 -5.06 -16.32 0.48
CA LYS A 192 -6.11 -16.65 -0.48
C LYS A 192 -6.37 -15.47 -1.41
N MET A 193 -6.46 -14.26 -0.89
CA MET A 193 -6.64 -13.02 -1.66
C MET A 193 -5.60 -12.89 -2.79
N TRP A 194 -4.32 -13.08 -2.50
CA TRP A 194 -3.26 -12.97 -3.52
C TRP A 194 -3.44 -13.97 -4.65
N ARG A 195 -3.81 -15.22 -4.33
CA ARG A 195 -4.09 -16.26 -5.34
C ARG A 195 -5.33 -15.93 -6.16
N GLU A 196 -6.39 -15.43 -5.53
CA GLU A 196 -7.59 -15.01 -6.23
C GLU A 196 -7.34 -13.79 -7.12
N ILE A 197 -6.56 -12.81 -6.66
CA ILE A 197 -6.13 -11.68 -7.50
C ILE A 197 -5.39 -12.20 -8.73
N ASP A 198 -4.41 -13.08 -8.57
CA ASP A 198 -3.64 -13.64 -9.68
C ASP A 198 -4.54 -14.36 -10.71
N ARG A 199 -5.58 -15.04 -10.23
CA ARG A 199 -6.55 -15.72 -11.09
C ARG A 199 -7.42 -14.75 -11.90
N VAL A 200 -7.73 -13.57 -11.35
CA VAL A 200 -8.78 -12.70 -11.93
C VAL A 200 -8.27 -11.37 -12.50
N TYR A 201 -7.08 -10.90 -12.18
CA TYR A 201 -6.62 -9.53 -12.46
C TYR A 201 -6.48 -9.18 -13.96
N ALA A 202 -6.50 -10.16 -14.84
CA ALA A 202 -6.45 -9.97 -16.30
C ALA A 202 -5.39 -8.96 -16.76
N MET A 203 -4.21 -8.99 -16.14
CA MET A 203 -3.06 -8.11 -16.42
C MET A 203 -3.33 -6.62 -16.12
N ASN A 204 -4.37 -6.28 -15.38
CA ASN A 204 -4.63 -4.91 -14.94
C ASN A 204 -3.87 -4.59 -13.65
N ASP A 205 -3.55 -3.31 -13.47
CA ASP A 205 -2.99 -2.82 -12.22
C ASP A 205 -4.00 -3.00 -11.08
N ILE A 206 -3.50 -3.41 -9.92
CA ILE A 206 -4.32 -3.66 -8.73
C ILE A 206 -4.10 -2.54 -7.72
N ILE A 207 -5.19 -1.94 -7.29
CA ILE A 207 -5.19 -0.88 -6.28
C ILE A 207 -5.85 -1.44 -5.02
N LEU A 208 -5.17 -1.38 -3.89
CA LEU A 208 -5.74 -1.87 -2.63
C LEU A 208 -5.35 -0.96 -1.46
N PRO A 209 -6.21 -0.85 -0.45
CA PRO A 209 -5.86 -0.15 0.79
C PRO A 209 -4.97 -1.03 1.65
N VAL A 210 -4.42 -0.48 2.73
CA VAL A 210 -3.94 -1.33 3.83
C VAL A 210 -5.14 -1.99 4.46
N LEU A 211 -5.32 -3.27 4.19
CA LEU A 211 -6.45 -4.05 4.70
C LEU A 211 -6.36 -4.19 6.22
N GLY A 212 -7.51 -4.22 6.88
CA GLY A 212 -7.59 -4.34 8.34
C GLY A 212 -7.46 -3.03 9.12
N THR A 213 -7.20 -1.90 8.47
CA THR A 213 -7.03 -0.59 9.16
C THR A 213 -8.35 0.12 9.47
N GLY A 214 -9.46 -0.34 8.92
CA GLY A 214 -10.73 0.40 8.96
C GLY A 214 -11.73 -0.13 9.97
N ILE A 215 -12.10 -1.40 9.91
CA ILE A 215 -13.27 -1.91 10.61
C ILE A 215 -13.02 -3.19 11.40
N PRO A 216 -12.27 -4.20 10.92
CA PRO A 216 -12.19 -5.42 11.69
C PRO A 216 -11.49 -5.18 13.02
N ARG A 217 -12.18 -5.56 14.09
CA ARG A 217 -11.58 -5.65 15.41
C ARG A 217 -10.76 -6.94 15.43
N PHE A 218 -9.49 -6.80 15.75
CA PHE A 218 -8.66 -7.97 15.99
C PHE A 218 -8.93 -8.47 17.42
N ASP A 219 -9.32 -9.74 17.54
CA ASP A 219 -9.66 -10.33 18.84
C ASP A 219 -8.47 -10.39 19.80
N ASP A 220 -7.26 -10.42 19.24
CA ASP A 220 -5.98 -10.37 19.96
C ASP A 220 -5.41 -8.94 20.15
N GLY A 221 -6.27 -7.92 20.04
CA GLY A 221 -5.96 -6.52 20.25
C GLY A 221 -5.65 -5.73 18.98
N PRO A 222 -5.68 -4.39 19.09
CA PRO A 222 -5.53 -3.50 17.93
C PRO A 222 -4.17 -3.67 17.25
N LYS A 223 -4.17 -3.64 15.92
CA LYS A 223 -2.95 -3.70 15.09
C LYS A 223 -2.69 -2.34 14.46
N ASP A 224 -1.41 -1.95 14.42
CA ASP A 224 -1.02 -0.73 13.72
C ASP A 224 -0.91 -0.94 12.21
N ASN A 225 -0.90 0.16 11.49
CA ASN A 225 -0.84 0.15 10.02
C ASN A 225 0.47 -0.47 9.51
N ASP A 226 1.57 -0.35 10.25
CA ASP A 226 2.87 -0.89 9.88
C ASP A 226 2.84 -2.42 9.95
N ALA A 227 2.32 -2.99 11.04
CA ALA A 227 2.19 -4.44 11.20
C ALA A 227 1.31 -5.06 10.11
N LEU A 228 0.17 -4.43 9.80
CA LEU A 228 -0.75 -4.91 8.76
C LEU A 228 -0.13 -4.82 7.37
N LEU A 229 0.52 -3.70 7.04
CA LEU A 229 1.21 -3.54 5.76
C LEU A 229 2.36 -4.54 5.61
N ARG A 230 3.19 -4.74 6.64
CA ARG A 230 4.25 -5.76 6.65
C ARG A 230 3.67 -7.15 6.40
N CYS A 231 2.58 -7.49 7.07
CA CYS A 231 1.88 -8.75 6.88
C CYS A 231 1.39 -8.93 5.44
N MET A 232 0.77 -7.91 4.84
CA MET A 232 0.33 -7.93 3.44
C MET A 232 1.50 -8.18 2.47
N LEU A 233 2.60 -7.46 2.62
CA LEU A 233 3.76 -7.60 1.75
C LEU A 233 4.47 -8.94 1.96
N TYR A 234 4.57 -9.41 3.22
CA TYR A 234 5.17 -10.70 3.53
C TYR A 234 4.34 -11.86 2.98
N THR A 235 3.01 -11.80 3.13
CA THR A 235 2.12 -12.83 2.56
C THR A 235 2.19 -12.87 1.03
N LEU A 236 2.32 -11.73 0.35
CA LEU A 236 2.61 -11.72 -1.09
C LEU A 236 3.93 -12.44 -1.39
N ASN A 237 4.98 -12.15 -0.62
CA ASN A 237 6.29 -12.77 -0.83
C ASN A 237 6.26 -14.30 -0.67
N ILE A 238 5.50 -14.85 0.28
CA ILE A 238 5.43 -16.30 0.53
C ILE A 238 4.31 -17.00 -0.25
N SER A 239 3.34 -16.26 -0.83
CA SER A 239 2.17 -16.84 -1.53
C SER A 239 2.52 -17.64 -2.78
N GLY A 240 3.70 -17.41 -3.35
CA GLY A 240 4.08 -17.96 -4.66
C GLY A 240 3.58 -17.13 -5.85
N VAL A 241 2.72 -16.14 -5.62
CA VAL A 241 2.15 -15.26 -6.66
C VAL A 241 3.19 -14.29 -7.20
N SER A 242 3.13 -14.04 -8.50
CA SER A 242 3.99 -13.07 -9.19
C SER A 242 3.18 -12.35 -10.26
N LEU A 243 2.66 -11.19 -9.92
CA LEU A 243 1.85 -10.38 -10.83
C LEU A 243 2.77 -9.60 -11.79
N LYS A 244 2.41 -9.56 -13.07
CA LYS A 244 3.14 -8.78 -14.07
C LYS A 244 2.75 -7.30 -14.05
N SER A 245 1.55 -6.99 -13.58
CA SER A 245 1.03 -5.63 -13.44
C SER A 245 1.38 -5.06 -12.07
N LYS A 246 1.30 -3.74 -11.95
CA LYS A 246 1.63 -3.04 -10.72
C LYS A 246 0.56 -3.29 -9.64
N VAL A 247 1.02 -3.48 -8.41
CA VAL A 247 0.18 -3.45 -7.21
C VAL A 247 0.43 -2.14 -6.49
N LYS A 248 -0.61 -1.31 -6.34
CA LYS A 248 -0.55 -0.03 -5.66
C LYS A 248 -1.26 -0.12 -4.32
N VAL A 249 -0.51 0.04 -3.24
CA VAL A 249 -1.05 0.04 -1.88
C VAL A 249 -1.27 1.48 -1.45
N ILE A 250 -2.53 1.84 -1.22
CA ILE A 250 -2.93 3.19 -0.85
C ILE A 250 -3.01 3.33 0.66
N LEU A 251 -2.24 4.30 1.18
CA LEU A 251 -2.30 4.74 2.57
C LEU A 251 -3.31 5.88 2.66
N PHE A 252 -4.45 5.63 3.28
CA PHE A 252 -5.46 6.65 3.49
C PHE A 252 -5.06 7.56 4.64
N ARG A 253 -5.07 8.91 4.41
CA ARG A 253 -4.60 9.95 5.34
C ARG A 253 -3.17 9.64 5.80
N LYS A 254 -2.21 10.50 5.47
CA LYS A 254 -0.79 10.38 5.85
C LYS A 254 -0.63 9.47 7.07
N ALA A 255 -0.32 8.20 6.84
CA ALA A 255 -0.21 7.23 7.92
C ALA A 255 0.90 7.73 8.85
N LYS A 256 0.51 8.41 9.93
CA LYS A 256 1.44 8.94 10.92
C LYS A 256 2.23 7.77 11.47
N GLY A 257 3.54 7.82 11.34
CA GLY A 257 4.45 6.83 11.90
C GLY A 257 4.97 5.77 10.92
N LEU A 258 4.47 5.66 9.69
CA LEU A 258 5.02 4.73 8.70
C LEU A 258 6.33 5.27 8.11
N ALA A 259 7.44 4.61 8.46
CA ALA A 259 8.73 4.88 7.86
C ALA A 259 8.88 4.08 6.56
N LEU A 260 8.25 4.56 5.48
CA LEU A 260 8.19 3.85 4.18
C LEU A 260 9.56 3.39 3.66
N TYR A 261 10.64 4.10 4.00
CA TYR A 261 11.99 3.75 3.58
C TYR A 261 12.48 2.41 4.16
N GLU A 262 11.95 1.97 5.32
CA GLU A 262 12.35 0.70 5.94
C GLU A 262 11.95 -0.50 5.09
N TYR A 263 10.84 -0.36 4.34
CA TYR A 263 10.36 -1.41 3.44
C TYR A 263 11.30 -1.70 2.28
N LYS A 264 12.13 -0.72 1.86
CA LYS A 264 13.07 -0.90 0.75
C LYS A 264 14.15 -1.94 1.03
N GLY A 265 14.48 -2.14 2.31
CA GLY A 265 15.47 -3.15 2.74
C GLY A 265 14.87 -4.53 3.01
N MET A 266 13.56 -4.59 3.32
CA MET A 266 12.89 -5.79 3.82
C MET A 266 12.81 -6.91 2.78
N PHE A 267 12.69 -6.58 1.49
CA PHE A 267 12.52 -7.52 0.38
C PHE A 267 13.65 -7.45 -0.64
N ARG A 268 14.83 -6.94 -0.26
CA ARG A 268 16.01 -7.14 -1.10
C ARG A 268 16.24 -8.63 -1.22
N GLU A 269 15.97 -9.18 -2.39
CA GLU A 269 16.43 -10.50 -2.74
C GLU A 269 17.94 -10.52 -2.49
N THR A 270 18.39 -11.46 -1.69
CA THR A 270 19.79 -11.82 -1.60
C THR A 270 20.19 -12.42 -2.97
N HIS A 271 20.45 -11.57 -3.94
CA HIS A 271 21.14 -11.93 -5.15
C HIS A 271 22.59 -12.29 -4.76
N GLY A 272 22.82 -13.54 -4.49
CA GLY A 272 24.16 -14.02 -4.24
C GLY A 272 24.22 -15.17 -3.26
N ARG A 273 23.73 -16.34 -3.66
CA ARG A 273 24.27 -17.67 -3.33
C ARG A 273 23.64 -18.70 -4.27
N GLN A 274 24.17 -18.79 -5.45
CA GLN A 274 24.26 -20.02 -6.21
C GLN A 274 25.74 -20.26 -6.46
#